data_0839f04479fbd4dcedc1950343b499b1
#
_entry.id   0839f04479fbd4dcedc1950343b499b1
#
_cell.length_a   1.000
_cell.length_b   1.000
_cell.length_c   1.000
_cell.angle_alpha   90.00
_cell.angle_beta   90.00
_cell.angle_gamma   90.00
#
_symmetry.space_group_name_H-M   'P 1'
#
loop_
_entity.id
_entity.type
_entity.pdbx_description
1 polymer ?
#
loop_
_entity_poly.entity_id
_entity_poly.type
_entity_poly.pdbx_seq_one_letter_code
_entity_poly.pdbx_strand_id
1 'polypeptide(L)'
;MKLRIAPSPTGNLHIGNARTALFNWLYARSNDGQFLVRIDDTDTERSLPEYEENIINNLKWLGIDWDEGIEVGGKEGTYRQSDRFERYTQVAEELLEKGLAYEEDGAVRFKVEDKGEIKFHDKVRGSMKFDLSDIEDFVLLRSDKSPTYHLASTVDDIDYGITLIARGEDILSSTPKHILLMNSLDAPLPEFCHLSLLFGPDGKKLSKRHGDTSVSSYKDKGILASALFNYMCLLGWSPGNDLEIFERDLAIEKFDLNDVLPNPAIFDTKKLLWMNGQYIREIVKDDFETLFVESIENSISRELFEAVSYTHLTLPTILLV
;
A
#
# COMPACT_ATOMS: atom_id res chain seq x y z
N MET A 1 2.64 -17.10 7.80
CA MET A 1 3.13 -15.74 7.47
C MET A 1 1.95 -14.80 7.36
N LYS A 2 2.05 -13.55 7.86
CA LYS A 2 0.99 -12.55 7.78
C LYS A 2 1.60 -11.19 7.42
N LEU A 3 1.07 -10.57 6.36
CA LEU A 3 1.42 -9.25 5.88
C LEU A 3 0.22 -8.31 5.98
N ARG A 4 0.44 -7.00 5.83
CA ARG A 4 -0.64 -6.01 5.87
C ARG A 4 -0.38 -4.82 4.95
N ILE A 5 -1.48 -4.18 4.56
CA ILE A 5 -1.49 -2.78 4.15
C ILE A 5 -2.25 -1.95 5.19
N ALA A 6 -1.75 -0.77 5.52
CA ALA A 6 -2.30 0.09 6.56
C ALA A 6 -2.38 1.55 6.05
N PRO A 7 -3.28 1.84 5.09
CA PRO A 7 -3.42 3.18 4.55
C PRO A 7 -4.13 4.11 5.53
N SER A 8 -3.69 5.39 5.55
CA SER A 8 -4.42 6.46 6.22
C SER A 8 -5.45 7.04 5.25
N PRO A 9 -6.75 7.15 5.64
CA PRO A 9 -7.82 7.62 4.77
C PRO A 9 -7.86 9.16 4.74
N THR A 10 -6.74 9.80 4.38
CA THR A 10 -6.57 11.26 4.26
C THR A 10 -6.60 11.76 2.83
N GLY A 11 -6.97 10.89 1.89
CA GLY A 11 -7.07 11.14 0.45
C GLY A 11 -7.33 9.86 -0.32
N ASN A 12 -7.58 10.00 -1.62
CA ASN A 12 -7.80 8.87 -2.52
C ASN A 12 -6.58 7.93 -2.55
N LEU A 13 -6.81 6.63 -2.81
CA LEU A 13 -5.76 5.63 -2.91
C LEU A 13 -4.73 6.02 -3.98
N HIS A 14 -3.54 6.40 -3.53
CA HIS A 14 -2.42 6.75 -4.41
C HIS A 14 -1.80 5.49 -5.02
N ILE A 15 -1.34 5.57 -6.28
CA ILE A 15 -0.73 4.43 -7.01
C ILE A 15 0.46 3.82 -6.26
N GLY A 16 1.22 4.60 -5.49
CA GLY A 16 2.32 4.10 -4.67
C GLY A 16 1.84 3.20 -3.54
N ASN A 17 0.75 3.57 -2.85
CA ASN A 17 0.13 2.74 -1.81
C ASN A 17 -0.55 1.50 -2.42
N ALA A 18 -1.19 1.65 -3.58
CA ALA A 18 -1.77 0.52 -4.31
C ALA A 18 -0.68 -0.50 -4.72
N ARG A 19 0.48 -0.05 -5.22
CA ARG A 19 1.62 -0.93 -5.50
C ARG A 19 2.13 -1.62 -4.23
N THR A 20 2.23 -0.88 -3.13
CA THR A 20 2.63 -1.48 -1.84
C THR A 20 1.64 -2.53 -1.38
N ALA A 21 0.33 -2.28 -1.49
CA ALA A 21 -0.72 -3.26 -1.21
C ALA A 21 -0.58 -4.49 -2.13
N LEU A 22 -0.40 -4.27 -3.43
CA LEU A 22 -0.21 -5.32 -4.42
C LEU A 22 0.98 -6.23 -4.09
N PHE A 23 2.14 -5.66 -3.73
CA PHE A 23 3.35 -6.46 -3.43
C PHE A 23 3.19 -7.25 -2.13
N ASN A 24 2.53 -6.69 -1.11
CA ASN A 24 2.16 -7.45 0.10
C ASN A 24 1.20 -8.60 -0.24
N TRP A 25 0.17 -8.33 -1.04
CA TRP A 25 -0.82 -9.30 -1.47
C TRP A 25 -0.18 -10.42 -2.30
N LEU A 26 0.61 -10.08 -3.32
CA LEU A 26 1.32 -11.07 -4.14
C LEU A 26 2.21 -11.97 -3.29
N TYR A 27 2.99 -11.38 -2.37
CA TYR A 27 3.87 -12.17 -1.52
C TYR A 27 3.09 -13.06 -0.53
N ALA A 28 1.96 -12.59 -0.03
CA ALA A 28 1.07 -13.42 0.78
C ALA A 28 0.52 -14.59 -0.04
N ARG A 29 0.01 -14.33 -1.25
CA ARG A 29 -0.57 -15.37 -2.12
C ARG A 29 0.47 -16.37 -2.63
N SER A 30 1.67 -15.92 -2.99
CA SER A 30 2.77 -16.81 -3.45
C SER A 30 3.32 -17.73 -2.36
N ASN A 31 3.05 -17.43 -1.09
CA ASN A 31 3.57 -18.19 0.07
C ASN A 31 2.48 -18.77 0.97
N ASP A 32 1.25 -18.93 0.49
CA ASP A 32 0.10 -19.42 1.27
C ASP A 32 -0.09 -18.66 2.60
N GLY A 33 0.27 -17.36 2.60
CA GLY A 33 0.18 -16.48 3.75
C GLY A 33 -1.14 -15.72 3.82
N GLN A 34 -1.31 -14.92 4.87
CA GLN A 34 -2.47 -14.06 5.07
C GLN A 34 -2.14 -12.60 4.74
N PHE A 35 -3.07 -11.93 4.10
CA PHE A 35 -3.02 -10.50 3.84
C PHE A 35 -4.11 -9.76 4.63
N LEU A 36 -3.72 -8.75 5.39
CA LEU A 36 -4.59 -7.95 6.26
C LEU A 36 -4.71 -6.52 5.73
N VAL A 37 -5.91 -5.95 5.80
CA VAL A 37 -6.16 -4.52 5.54
C VAL A 37 -6.60 -3.82 6.82
N ARG A 38 -5.79 -2.87 7.29
CA ARG A 38 -6.04 -2.00 8.44
C ARG A 38 -6.17 -0.55 7.98
N ILE A 39 -6.98 0.23 8.67
CA ILE A 39 -7.12 1.67 8.43
C ILE A 39 -6.39 2.43 9.54
N ASP A 40 -5.34 3.17 9.16
CA ASP A 40 -4.54 3.99 10.07
C ASP A 40 -5.10 5.43 10.10
N ASP A 41 -6.16 5.63 10.90
CA ASP A 41 -6.96 6.85 11.01
C ASP A 41 -6.79 7.59 12.35
N THR A 42 -5.58 7.53 12.93
CA THR A 42 -5.26 8.28 14.17
C THR A 42 -5.38 9.79 14.03
N ASP A 43 -5.27 10.32 12.82
CA ASP A 43 -5.56 11.72 12.48
C ASP A 43 -7.04 11.84 12.11
N THR A 44 -7.90 11.95 13.12
CA THR A 44 -9.36 11.95 12.94
C THR A 44 -9.88 13.19 12.21
N GLU A 45 -9.13 14.29 12.18
CA GLU A 45 -9.53 15.50 11.46
C GLU A 45 -9.40 15.37 9.95
N ARG A 46 -8.36 14.66 9.48
CA ARG A 46 -8.11 14.44 8.06
C ARG A 46 -8.61 13.11 7.53
N SER A 47 -8.97 12.19 8.40
CA SER A 47 -9.51 10.88 8.03
C SER A 47 -11.00 10.98 7.75
N LEU A 48 -11.38 10.79 6.48
CA LEU A 48 -12.76 10.91 6.04
C LEU A 48 -13.31 9.56 5.56
N PRO A 49 -14.58 9.22 5.89
CA PRO A 49 -15.20 7.97 5.44
C PRO A 49 -15.17 7.79 3.92
N GLU A 50 -15.31 8.86 3.15
CA GLU A 50 -15.24 8.83 1.69
C GLU A 50 -13.88 8.37 1.15
N TYR A 51 -12.78 8.69 1.84
CA TYR A 51 -11.45 8.21 1.47
C TYR A 51 -11.22 6.76 1.87
N GLU A 52 -11.77 6.33 2.99
CA GLU A 52 -11.76 4.91 3.38
C GLU A 52 -12.51 4.08 2.35
N GLU A 53 -13.72 4.48 1.98
CA GLU A 53 -14.50 3.82 0.93
C GLU A 53 -13.76 3.80 -0.42
N ASN A 54 -13.12 4.92 -0.81
CA ASN A 54 -12.30 4.99 -2.00
C ASN A 54 -11.15 3.98 -1.97
N ILE A 55 -10.44 3.87 -0.85
CA ILE A 55 -9.33 2.91 -0.69
C ILE A 55 -9.84 1.48 -0.88
N ILE A 56 -10.89 1.10 -0.17
CA ILE A 56 -11.47 -0.25 -0.19
C ILE A 56 -11.97 -0.60 -1.61
N ASN A 57 -12.75 0.29 -2.22
CA ASN A 57 -13.31 0.06 -3.55
C ASN A 57 -12.22 -0.05 -4.62
N ASN A 58 -11.13 0.72 -4.51
CA ASN A 58 -10.02 0.62 -5.46
C ASN A 58 -9.16 -0.64 -5.25
N LEU A 59 -8.96 -1.12 -4.02
CA LEU A 59 -8.31 -2.40 -3.77
C LEU A 59 -9.13 -3.55 -4.39
N LYS A 60 -10.45 -3.56 -4.15
CA LYS A 60 -11.37 -4.54 -4.75
C LYS A 60 -11.37 -4.46 -6.28
N TRP A 61 -11.42 -3.27 -6.85
CA TRP A 61 -11.38 -3.07 -8.30
C TRP A 61 -10.08 -3.61 -8.92
N LEU A 62 -8.94 -3.44 -8.23
CA LEU A 62 -7.67 -4.06 -8.63
C LEU A 62 -7.66 -5.59 -8.44
N GLY A 63 -8.70 -6.17 -7.85
CA GLY A 63 -8.81 -7.59 -7.51
C GLY A 63 -7.86 -8.00 -6.39
N ILE A 64 -7.56 -7.09 -5.49
CA ILE A 64 -6.80 -7.35 -4.26
C ILE A 64 -7.84 -7.64 -3.16
N ASP A 65 -7.98 -8.90 -2.81
CA ASP A 65 -8.78 -9.39 -1.69
C ASP A 65 -7.91 -9.54 -0.43
N TRP A 66 -8.54 -9.65 0.73
CA TRP A 66 -7.82 -9.82 2.00
C TRP A 66 -8.52 -10.82 2.92
N ASP A 67 -7.72 -11.45 3.78
CA ASP A 67 -8.14 -12.56 4.64
C ASP A 67 -8.62 -12.08 6.00
N GLU A 68 -8.15 -10.90 6.44
CA GLU A 68 -8.45 -10.30 7.73
C GLU A 68 -8.43 -8.77 7.61
N GLY A 69 -9.23 -8.08 8.42
CA GLY A 69 -9.23 -6.63 8.43
C GLY A 69 -10.61 -6.02 8.20
N ILE A 70 -10.59 -4.79 7.67
CA ILE A 70 -11.81 -4.03 7.43
C ILE A 70 -12.77 -4.81 6.52
N GLU A 71 -14.08 -4.76 6.81
CA GLU A 71 -15.19 -5.46 6.17
C GLU A 71 -15.22 -6.98 6.37
N VAL A 72 -14.10 -7.68 6.40
CA VAL A 72 -14.07 -9.16 6.55
C VAL A 72 -13.92 -9.58 8.01
N GLY A 73 -13.47 -8.68 8.89
CA GLY A 73 -13.28 -8.97 10.31
C GLY A 73 -12.03 -9.82 10.58
N GLY A 74 -12.03 -10.49 11.74
CA GLY A 74 -10.93 -11.33 12.20
C GLY A 74 -10.96 -11.49 13.73
N LYS A 75 -9.84 -11.94 14.31
CA LYS A 75 -9.77 -12.27 15.74
C LYS A 75 -9.82 -11.05 16.66
N GLU A 76 -9.26 -9.92 16.23
CA GLU A 76 -9.06 -8.73 17.07
C GLU A 76 -10.29 -7.78 17.11
N GLY A 77 -11.32 -8.08 16.35
CA GLY A 77 -12.61 -7.39 16.38
C GLY A 77 -12.67 -6.06 15.65
N THR A 78 -11.63 -5.21 15.71
CA THR A 78 -11.59 -3.92 15.02
C THR A 78 -10.27 -3.72 14.29
N TYR A 79 -10.33 -3.04 13.13
CA TYR A 79 -9.18 -2.80 12.24
C TYR A 79 -9.06 -1.33 11.83
N ARG A 80 -9.64 -0.43 12.66
CA ARG A 80 -9.41 1.02 12.60
C ARG A 80 -8.64 1.46 13.82
N GLN A 81 -7.63 2.29 13.66
CA GLN A 81 -6.84 2.79 14.78
C GLN A 81 -7.63 3.69 15.71
N SER A 82 -8.59 4.46 15.18
CA SER A 82 -9.49 5.30 15.98
C SER A 82 -10.31 4.51 17.03
N ASP A 83 -10.61 3.24 16.75
CA ASP A 83 -11.34 2.36 17.67
C ASP A 83 -10.44 1.75 18.77
N ARG A 84 -9.12 2.00 18.74
CA ARG A 84 -8.12 1.33 19.58
C ARG A 84 -7.33 2.28 20.51
N PHE A 85 -7.74 3.52 20.66
CA PHE A 85 -7.02 4.51 21.46
C PHE A 85 -6.81 4.07 22.91
N GLU A 86 -7.79 3.36 23.51
CA GLU A 86 -7.64 2.77 24.84
C GLU A 86 -6.49 1.75 24.90
N ARG A 87 -6.38 0.90 23.90
CA ARG A 87 -5.28 -0.07 23.80
C ARG A 87 -3.90 0.61 23.74
N TYR A 88 -3.78 1.67 22.95
CA TYR A 88 -2.53 2.43 22.86
C TYR A 88 -2.19 3.15 24.17
N THR A 89 -3.20 3.66 24.87
CA THR A 89 -3.03 4.26 26.19
C THR A 89 -2.51 3.23 27.20
N GLN A 90 -3.10 2.03 27.25
CA GLN A 90 -2.65 0.93 28.11
C GLN A 90 -1.19 0.56 27.86
N VAL A 91 -0.77 0.48 26.59
CA VAL A 91 0.64 0.19 26.25
C VAL A 91 1.58 1.32 26.66
N ALA A 92 1.17 2.57 26.50
CA ALA A 92 1.97 3.70 26.94
C ALA A 92 2.13 3.73 28.47
N GLU A 93 1.08 3.40 29.23
CA GLU A 93 1.11 3.24 30.70
C GLU A 93 2.04 2.10 31.12
N GLU A 94 1.99 0.94 30.44
CA GLU A 94 2.91 -0.16 30.66
C GLU A 94 4.38 0.27 30.49
N LEU A 95 4.68 1.03 29.44
CA LEU A 95 6.02 1.54 29.19
C LEU A 95 6.47 2.58 30.26
N LEU A 96 5.54 3.39 30.79
CA LEU A 96 5.80 4.28 31.91
C LEU A 96 6.12 3.49 33.18
N GLU A 97 5.34 2.48 33.51
CA GLU A 97 5.56 1.59 34.67
C GLU A 97 6.90 0.84 34.60
N LYS A 98 7.32 0.44 33.39
CA LYS A 98 8.64 -0.19 33.14
C LYS A 98 9.80 0.84 33.20
N GLY A 99 9.53 2.13 33.30
CA GLY A 99 10.54 3.21 33.26
C GLY A 99 11.19 3.40 31.89
N LEU A 100 10.57 2.87 30.83
CA LEU A 100 10.98 2.99 29.42
C LEU A 100 10.37 4.19 28.71
N ALA A 101 9.43 4.87 29.39
CA ALA A 101 8.81 6.11 28.94
C ALA A 101 8.73 7.12 30.10
N TYR A 102 8.45 8.37 29.80
CA TYR A 102 8.27 9.44 30.78
C TYR A 102 7.24 10.46 30.28
N GLU A 103 6.67 11.22 31.21
CA GLU A 103 5.76 12.32 30.88
C GLU A 103 6.52 13.64 30.76
N GLU A 104 6.24 14.41 29.71
CA GLU A 104 6.76 15.75 29.49
C GLU A 104 5.69 16.60 28.80
N ASP A 105 5.35 17.75 29.35
CA ASP A 105 4.35 18.70 28.84
C ASP A 105 3.00 18.06 28.49
N GLY A 106 2.59 17.07 29.28
CA GLY A 106 1.34 16.32 29.10
C GLY A 106 1.39 15.23 28.03
N ALA A 107 2.50 15.10 27.31
CA ALA A 107 2.74 14.01 26.36
C ALA A 107 3.50 12.85 27.04
N VAL A 108 3.33 11.63 26.53
CA VAL A 108 4.14 10.47 26.92
C VAL A 108 5.22 10.24 25.85
N ARG A 109 6.48 10.19 26.29
CA ARG A 109 7.63 9.99 25.41
C ARG A 109 8.34 8.68 25.72
N PHE A 110 8.74 7.98 24.68
CA PHE A 110 9.65 6.83 24.80
C PHE A 110 11.06 7.32 25.04
N LYS A 111 11.73 6.71 26.02
CA LYS A 111 13.11 7.02 26.37
C LYS A 111 14.06 6.13 25.59
N VAL A 112 14.88 6.73 24.75
CA VAL A 112 15.90 6.03 23.96
C VAL A 112 17.21 5.97 24.76
N GLU A 113 17.91 4.85 24.71
CA GLU A 113 19.23 4.72 25.35
C GLU A 113 20.28 5.54 24.58
N ASP A 114 21.17 6.19 25.29
CA ASP A 114 22.22 7.04 24.70
C ASP A 114 23.26 6.27 23.87
N LYS A 115 23.35 4.95 24.06
CA LYS A 115 24.38 4.10 23.42
C LYS A 115 23.82 2.78 22.98
N GLY A 116 24.31 2.31 21.86
CA GLY A 116 23.94 1.05 21.25
C GLY A 116 23.66 1.18 19.77
N GLU A 117 23.28 0.08 19.16
CA GLU A 117 22.96 0.06 17.74
C GLU A 117 21.80 -0.87 17.46
N ILE A 118 20.93 -0.52 16.52
CA ILE A 118 19.90 -1.38 15.98
C ILE A 118 20.38 -1.90 14.63
N LYS A 119 20.36 -3.23 14.49
CA LYS A 119 20.66 -3.92 13.25
C LYS A 119 19.49 -4.78 12.84
N PHE A 120 19.15 -4.74 11.58
CA PHE A 120 18.19 -5.66 10.97
C PHE A 120 18.55 -5.90 9.50
N HIS A 121 18.00 -6.97 8.95
CA HIS A 121 18.08 -7.23 7.51
C HIS A 121 16.76 -6.84 6.86
N ASP A 122 16.85 -6.01 5.82
CA ASP A 122 15.72 -5.62 4.98
C ASP A 122 15.77 -6.40 3.66
N LYS A 123 14.66 -6.99 3.25
CA LYS A 123 14.63 -7.85 2.04
C LYS A 123 15.07 -7.14 0.76
N VAL A 124 14.84 -5.84 0.67
CA VAL A 124 15.17 -5.02 -0.53
C VAL A 124 16.43 -4.18 -0.30
N ARG A 125 16.61 -3.63 0.92
CA ARG A 125 17.72 -2.71 1.25
C ARG A 125 18.95 -3.40 1.79
N GLY A 126 18.84 -4.69 2.12
CA GLY A 126 19.93 -5.46 2.71
C GLY A 126 20.18 -5.13 4.19
N SER A 127 21.41 -5.22 4.63
CA SER A 127 21.77 -5.00 6.04
C SER A 127 21.69 -3.52 6.42
N MET A 128 20.82 -3.22 7.38
CA MET A 128 20.60 -1.88 7.92
C MET A 128 21.19 -1.76 9.31
N LYS A 129 21.77 -0.59 9.59
CA LYS A 129 22.36 -0.26 10.88
C LYS A 129 22.01 1.19 11.24
N PHE A 130 21.57 1.39 12.48
CA PHE A 130 21.29 2.71 13.06
C PHE A 130 21.95 2.80 14.42
N ASP A 131 22.62 3.92 14.70
CA ASP A 131 23.17 4.22 16.03
C ASP A 131 22.06 4.80 16.91
N LEU A 132 21.95 4.36 18.18
CA LEU A 132 20.93 4.90 19.08
C LEU A 132 21.17 6.38 19.40
N SER A 133 22.41 6.85 19.37
CA SER A 133 22.73 8.27 19.55
C SER A 133 22.15 9.20 18.48
N ASP A 134 21.73 8.66 17.32
CA ASP A 134 21.07 9.38 16.25
C ASP A 134 19.54 9.39 16.38
N ILE A 135 19.00 8.72 17.40
CA ILE A 135 17.56 8.58 17.62
C ILE A 135 17.18 9.33 18.90
N GLU A 136 16.48 10.44 18.73
CA GLU A 136 15.95 11.18 19.86
C GLU A 136 14.76 10.47 20.52
N ASP A 137 14.51 10.78 21.80
CA ASP A 137 13.28 10.41 22.48
C ASP A 137 12.08 10.86 21.68
N PHE A 138 11.07 10.00 21.55
CA PHE A 138 9.96 10.28 20.67
C PHE A 138 8.59 10.11 21.34
N VAL A 139 7.64 10.92 20.91
CA VAL A 139 6.30 10.94 21.47
C VAL A 139 5.57 9.65 21.12
N LEU A 140 4.96 9.04 22.13
CA LEU A 140 4.02 7.91 22.03
C LEU A 140 2.57 8.41 22.02
N LEU A 141 2.19 9.16 23.08
CA LEU A 141 0.91 9.85 23.18
C LEU A 141 1.14 11.35 23.22
N ARG A 142 0.35 12.09 22.45
CA ARG A 142 0.35 13.56 22.50
C ARG A 142 -0.33 14.05 23.78
N SER A 143 -0.25 15.35 24.05
CA SER A 143 -0.88 15.98 25.21
C SER A 143 -2.42 15.83 25.24
N ASP A 144 -3.06 15.68 24.10
CA ASP A 144 -4.48 15.37 23.92
C ASP A 144 -4.80 13.88 24.06
N LYS A 145 -3.80 13.04 24.41
CA LYS A 145 -3.86 11.59 24.54
C LYS A 145 -4.01 10.84 23.19
N SER A 146 -3.98 11.52 22.05
CA SER A 146 -3.98 10.86 20.77
C SER A 146 -2.63 10.12 20.52
N PRO A 147 -2.66 8.89 19.99
CA PRO A 147 -1.43 8.14 19.72
C PRO A 147 -0.67 8.72 18.53
N THR A 148 0.65 8.54 18.53
CA THR A 148 1.44 8.79 17.33
C THR A 148 1.46 7.55 16.43
N TYR A 149 1.84 7.75 15.18
CA TYR A 149 2.07 6.66 14.22
C TYR A 149 3.00 5.58 14.77
N HIS A 150 4.08 5.97 15.46
CA HIS A 150 5.05 5.00 15.99
C HIS A 150 4.42 4.04 17.00
N LEU A 151 3.62 4.55 17.93
CA LEU A 151 2.95 3.71 18.92
C LEU A 151 1.85 2.88 18.26
N ALA A 152 0.90 3.53 17.58
CA ALA A 152 -0.30 2.86 17.06
C ALA A 152 0.08 1.77 16.05
N SER A 153 0.94 2.09 15.06
CA SER A 153 1.33 1.11 14.05
C SER A 153 2.11 -0.08 14.65
N THR A 154 2.96 0.16 15.65
CA THR A 154 3.72 -0.92 16.29
C THR A 154 2.83 -1.84 17.12
N VAL A 155 1.94 -1.27 17.94
CA VAL A 155 1.01 -2.04 18.79
C VAL A 155 0.09 -2.89 17.92
N ASP A 156 -0.44 -2.33 16.85
CA ASP A 156 -1.30 -3.05 15.93
C ASP A 156 -0.55 -4.19 15.21
N ASP A 157 0.67 -3.94 14.73
CA ASP A 157 1.46 -4.97 14.06
C ASP A 157 1.78 -6.13 15.02
N ILE A 158 1.96 -5.86 16.33
CA ILE A 158 2.11 -6.88 17.38
C ILE A 158 0.79 -7.63 17.59
N ASP A 159 -0.29 -6.91 17.92
CA ASP A 159 -1.58 -7.50 18.29
C ASP A 159 -2.18 -8.33 17.15
N TYR A 160 -2.04 -7.87 15.89
CA TYR A 160 -2.51 -8.63 14.71
C TYR A 160 -1.54 -9.74 14.28
N GLY A 161 -0.39 -9.88 14.93
CA GLY A 161 0.58 -10.93 14.63
C GLY A 161 1.21 -10.79 13.24
N ILE A 162 1.55 -9.58 12.85
CA ILE A 162 2.23 -9.31 11.57
C ILE A 162 3.65 -9.87 11.62
N THR A 163 4.00 -10.72 10.67
CA THR A 163 5.31 -11.38 10.61
C THR A 163 6.24 -10.78 9.57
N LEU A 164 5.71 -9.97 8.65
CA LEU A 164 6.49 -9.22 7.67
C LEU A 164 5.85 -7.85 7.41
N ILE A 165 6.67 -6.80 7.52
CA ILE A 165 6.29 -5.42 7.27
C ILE A 165 6.90 -4.94 5.95
N ALA A 166 6.12 -5.02 4.85
CA ALA A 166 6.49 -4.41 3.59
C ALA A 166 5.78 -3.06 3.42
N ARG A 167 6.57 -1.98 3.21
CA ARG A 167 6.07 -0.60 3.15
C ARG A 167 6.99 0.30 2.31
N GLY A 168 6.62 1.56 2.09
CA GLY A 168 7.45 2.52 1.37
C GLY A 168 8.74 2.88 2.13
N GLU A 169 9.82 3.12 1.40
CA GLU A 169 11.12 3.52 1.98
C GLU A 169 11.13 4.89 2.63
N ASP A 170 10.13 5.73 2.36
CA ASP A 170 9.99 7.06 2.97
C ASP A 170 9.79 7.00 4.49
N ILE A 171 9.42 5.84 5.03
CA ILE A 171 9.33 5.60 6.47
C ILE A 171 10.39 4.63 7.01
N LEU A 172 11.45 4.34 6.23
CA LEU A 172 12.56 3.49 6.66
C LEU A 172 13.24 4.02 7.94
N SER A 173 13.41 5.33 8.06
CA SER A 173 13.98 5.99 9.25
C SER A 173 13.13 5.80 10.52
N SER A 174 11.87 5.41 10.39
CA SER A 174 10.99 5.07 11.53
C SER A 174 11.19 3.64 12.03
N THR A 175 11.79 2.76 11.25
CA THR A 175 11.95 1.33 11.59
C THR A 175 12.70 1.11 12.90
N PRO A 176 13.80 1.84 13.22
CA PRO A 176 14.46 1.69 14.51
C PRO A 176 13.55 1.96 15.71
N LYS A 177 12.65 2.96 15.60
CA LYS A 177 11.70 3.29 16.68
C LYS A 177 10.68 2.17 16.88
N HIS A 178 10.21 1.54 15.80
CA HIS A 178 9.32 0.38 15.87
C HIS A 178 10.03 -0.84 16.50
N ILE A 179 11.29 -1.09 16.14
CA ILE A 179 12.10 -2.17 16.73
C ILE A 179 12.31 -1.93 18.24
N LEU A 180 12.61 -0.69 18.65
CA LEU A 180 12.73 -0.33 20.07
C LEU A 180 11.43 -0.61 20.83
N LEU A 181 10.29 -0.21 20.30
CA LEU A 181 8.99 -0.46 20.92
C LEU A 181 8.68 -1.96 21.00
N MET A 182 8.89 -2.72 19.92
CA MET A 182 8.67 -4.16 19.90
C MET A 182 9.54 -4.88 20.95
N ASN A 183 10.84 -4.53 21.03
CA ASN A 183 11.74 -5.09 22.04
C ASN A 183 11.30 -4.74 23.47
N SER A 184 10.82 -3.52 23.71
CA SER A 184 10.35 -3.06 25.03
C SER A 184 9.06 -3.73 25.48
N LEU A 185 8.30 -4.27 24.53
CA LEU A 185 7.08 -5.02 24.74
C LEU A 185 7.29 -6.54 24.67
N ASP A 186 8.55 -7.01 24.61
CA ASP A 186 8.92 -8.42 24.51
C ASP A 186 8.26 -9.13 23.31
N ALA A 187 7.95 -8.37 22.24
CA ALA A 187 7.28 -8.87 21.05
C ALA A 187 8.29 -9.43 20.02
N PRO A 188 7.92 -10.47 19.26
CA PRO A 188 8.77 -10.98 18.20
C PRO A 188 8.95 -9.93 17.10
N LEU A 189 10.18 -9.76 16.61
CA LEU A 189 10.43 -8.86 15.49
C LEU A 189 9.96 -9.49 14.17
N PRO A 190 9.20 -8.75 13.36
CA PRO A 190 8.87 -9.17 12.00
C PRO A 190 10.08 -9.01 11.07
N GLU A 191 10.01 -9.63 9.91
CA GLU A 191 10.88 -9.27 8.79
C GLU A 191 10.49 -7.90 8.24
N PHE A 192 11.45 -7.19 7.62
CA PHE A 192 11.23 -5.87 7.04
C PHE A 192 11.52 -5.87 5.54
N CYS A 193 10.74 -5.07 4.81
CA CYS A 193 10.90 -4.85 3.38
C CYS A 193 10.53 -3.40 3.05
N HIS A 194 11.51 -2.58 2.64
CA HIS A 194 11.25 -1.18 2.27
C HIS A 194 11.33 -1.00 0.76
N LEU A 195 10.16 -0.85 0.16
CA LEU A 195 9.97 -0.70 -1.28
C LEU A 195 10.41 0.70 -1.73
N SER A 196 11.09 0.76 -2.86
CA SER A 196 11.50 2.03 -3.48
C SER A 196 10.30 2.92 -3.79
N LEU A 197 10.51 4.24 -3.77
CA LEU A 197 9.50 5.20 -4.20
C LEU A 197 9.26 5.14 -5.70
N LEU A 198 8.08 5.59 -6.12
CA LEU A 198 7.77 5.84 -7.52
C LEU A 198 8.21 7.26 -7.90
N PHE A 199 8.89 7.37 -9.02
CA PHE A 199 9.36 8.64 -9.57
C PHE A 199 8.63 8.95 -10.86
N GLY A 200 8.46 10.25 -11.14
CA GLY A 200 7.98 10.73 -12.44
C GLY A 200 9.10 10.70 -13.49
N PRO A 201 8.73 11.00 -14.76
CA PRO A 201 9.73 11.07 -15.85
C PRO A 201 10.82 12.13 -15.64
N ASP A 202 10.59 13.09 -14.77
CA ASP A 202 11.54 14.14 -14.39
C ASP A 202 12.56 13.71 -13.31
N GLY A 203 12.53 12.43 -12.90
CA GLY A 203 13.39 11.87 -11.88
C GLY A 203 13.09 12.35 -10.45
N LYS A 204 11.89 12.89 -10.19
CA LYS A 204 11.45 13.31 -8.87
C LYS A 204 10.32 12.43 -8.35
N LYS A 205 10.13 12.37 -7.02
CA LYS A 205 9.04 11.59 -6.40
C LYS A 205 7.72 11.88 -7.09
N LEU A 206 7.01 10.82 -7.49
CA LEU A 206 5.71 10.91 -8.16
C LEU A 206 4.72 11.69 -7.28
N SER A 207 4.07 12.68 -7.86
CA SER A 207 3.17 13.60 -7.16
C SER A 207 2.15 14.19 -8.12
N LYS A 208 1.13 14.89 -7.61
CA LYS A 208 0.06 15.52 -8.39
C LYS A 208 0.53 16.42 -9.56
N ARG A 209 1.77 16.95 -9.51
CA ARG A 209 2.34 17.73 -10.64
C ARG A 209 2.64 16.88 -11.88
N HIS A 210 2.73 15.55 -11.74
CA HIS A 210 2.92 14.61 -12.83
C HIS A 210 1.59 14.10 -13.41
N GLY A 211 0.48 14.70 -12.99
CA GLY A 211 -0.89 14.30 -13.28
C GLY A 211 -1.57 13.73 -12.05
N ASP A 212 -2.79 13.29 -12.23
CA ASP A 212 -3.51 12.60 -11.16
C ASP A 212 -2.87 11.23 -10.93
N THR A 213 -2.58 10.94 -9.67
CA THR A 213 -1.86 9.74 -9.22
C THR A 213 -2.75 8.81 -8.39
N SER A 214 -4.06 9.07 -8.33
CA SER A 214 -5.02 8.19 -7.68
C SER A 214 -5.42 7.02 -8.57
N VAL A 215 -5.66 5.86 -7.97
CA VAL A 215 -6.14 4.67 -8.70
C VAL A 215 -7.46 4.95 -9.39
N SER A 216 -8.40 5.63 -8.72
CA SER A 216 -9.69 6.02 -9.30
C SER A 216 -9.54 6.82 -10.58
N SER A 217 -8.57 7.74 -10.66
CA SER A 217 -8.39 8.56 -11.88
C SER A 217 -7.93 7.73 -13.09
N TYR A 218 -7.20 6.65 -12.88
CA TYR A 218 -6.85 5.71 -13.97
C TYR A 218 -8.07 4.92 -14.43
N LYS A 219 -8.90 4.46 -13.49
CA LYS A 219 -10.19 3.82 -13.79
C LYS A 219 -11.07 4.75 -14.61
N ASP A 220 -11.23 6.01 -14.20
CA ASP A 220 -12.06 7.03 -14.88
C ASP A 220 -11.54 7.36 -16.29
N LYS A 221 -10.26 7.16 -16.55
CA LYS A 221 -9.63 7.30 -17.88
C LYS A 221 -9.73 6.03 -18.75
N GLY A 222 -10.46 5.02 -18.33
CA GLY A 222 -10.63 3.78 -19.07
C GLY A 222 -9.43 2.82 -19.02
N ILE A 223 -8.57 2.96 -18.03
CA ILE A 223 -7.53 1.95 -17.78
C ILE A 223 -8.18 0.74 -17.11
N LEU A 224 -7.96 -0.44 -17.68
CA LEU A 224 -8.47 -1.70 -17.13
C LEU A 224 -7.73 -2.09 -15.85
N ALA A 225 -8.44 -2.71 -14.92
CA ALA A 225 -7.86 -3.19 -13.67
C ALA A 225 -6.70 -4.17 -13.90
N SER A 226 -6.83 -5.10 -14.85
CA SER A 226 -5.79 -6.05 -15.25
C SER A 226 -4.53 -5.36 -15.79
N ALA A 227 -4.72 -4.34 -16.64
CA ALA A 227 -3.61 -3.57 -17.19
C ALA A 227 -2.86 -2.77 -16.10
N LEU A 228 -3.61 -2.13 -15.18
CA LEU A 228 -3.00 -1.39 -14.08
C LEU A 228 -2.30 -2.32 -13.08
N PHE A 229 -2.91 -3.46 -12.77
CA PHE A 229 -2.31 -4.52 -11.95
C PHE A 229 -0.96 -4.97 -12.52
N ASN A 230 -0.95 -5.41 -13.79
CA ASN A 230 0.26 -5.89 -14.45
C ASN A 230 1.33 -4.77 -14.52
N TYR A 231 0.93 -3.54 -14.87
CA TYR A 231 1.84 -2.41 -14.91
C TYR A 231 2.48 -2.12 -13.53
N MET A 232 1.69 -2.16 -12.45
CA MET A 232 2.21 -1.96 -11.09
C MET A 232 3.19 -3.06 -10.67
N CYS A 233 3.00 -4.31 -11.10
CA CYS A 233 3.99 -5.37 -10.88
C CYS A 233 5.36 -4.99 -11.46
N LEU A 234 5.38 -4.44 -12.68
CA LEU A 234 6.62 -4.02 -13.36
C LEU A 234 7.28 -2.77 -12.76
N LEU A 235 6.62 -2.10 -11.81
CA LEU A 235 7.22 -0.97 -11.09
C LEU A 235 8.13 -1.45 -9.94
N GLY A 236 9.23 -2.09 -10.30
CA GLY A 236 10.26 -2.57 -9.38
C GLY A 236 10.37 -4.09 -9.28
N TRP A 237 9.57 -4.86 -10.03
CA TRP A 237 9.68 -6.31 -10.15
C TRP A 237 9.42 -6.76 -11.58
N SER A 238 9.83 -7.96 -11.94
CA SER A 238 9.57 -8.58 -13.25
C SER A 238 9.52 -10.10 -13.10
N PRO A 239 8.61 -10.80 -13.83
CA PRO A 239 8.59 -12.27 -13.84
C PRO A 239 9.76 -12.91 -14.60
N GLY A 240 10.64 -12.10 -15.19
CA GLY A 240 11.76 -12.55 -16.01
C GLY A 240 11.45 -12.66 -17.51
N ASN A 241 12.46 -13.02 -18.30
CA ASN A 241 12.37 -13.28 -19.76
C ASN A 241 11.82 -12.09 -20.58
N ASP A 242 12.00 -10.84 -20.14
CA ASP A 242 11.49 -9.61 -20.77
C ASP A 242 9.96 -9.62 -20.98
N LEU A 243 9.24 -10.42 -20.18
CA LEU A 243 7.80 -10.53 -20.25
C LEU A 243 7.13 -9.29 -19.66
N GLU A 244 6.42 -8.55 -20.49
CA GLU A 244 5.75 -7.29 -20.09
C GLU A 244 4.24 -7.47 -19.88
N ILE A 245 3.58 -8.38 -20.59
CA ILE A 245 2.16 -8.69 -20.46
C ILE A 245 2.04 -10.11 -19.90
N PHE A 246 1.34 -10.25 -18.79
CA PHE A 246 1.17 -11.54 -18.12
C PHE A 246 -0.08 -11.57 -17.24
N GLU A 247 -0.61 -12.75 -17.08
CA GLU A 247 -1.77 -13.00 -16.23
C GLU A 247 -1.42 -12.92 -14.73
N ARG A 248 -2.44 -12.67 -13.93
CA ARG A 248 -2.34 -12.57 -12.47
C ARG A 248 -1.74 -13.82 -11.83
N ASP A 249 -2.14 -14.99 -12.30
CA ASP A 249 -1.70 -16.28 -11.74
C ASP A 249 -0.18 -16.46 -11.92
N LEU A 250 0.37 -16.02 -13.03
CA LEU A 250 1.81 -16.02 -13.24
C LEU A 250 2.53 -15.04 -12.27
N ALA A 251 1.93 -13.88 -12.01
CA ALA A 251 2.48 -12.95 -11.03
C ALA A 251 2.49 -13.59 -9.63
N ILE A 252 1.40 -14.24 -9.21
CA ILE A 252 1.34 -14.96 -7.93
C ILE A 252 2.38 -16.06 -7.86
N GLU A 253 2.52 -16.88 -8.92
CA GLU A 253 3.47 -18.00 -8.97
C GLU A 253 4.92 -17.53 -8.84
N LYS A 254 5.27 -16.39 -9.46
CA LYS A 254 6.67 -15.95 -9.64
C LYS A 254 7.12 -14.89 -8.63
N PHE A 255 6.18 -14.24 -7.93
CA PHE A 255 6.53 -13.08 -7.11
C PHE A 255 7.33 -13.45 -5.88
N ASP A 256 8.51 -12.82 -5.74
CA ASP A 256 9.30 -12.82 -4.53
C ASP A 256 9.75 -11.39 -4.18
N LEU A 257 9.63 -11.01 -2.90
CA LEU A 257 10.11 -9.70 -2.41
C LEU A 257 11.64 -9.58 -2.49
N ASN A 258 12.38 -10.68 -2.50
CA ASN A 258 13.83 -10.67 -2.68
C ASN A 258 14.26 -10.27 -4.10
N ASP A 259 13.37 -10.41 -5.09
CA ASP A 259 13.60 -10.03 -6.49
C ASP A 259 13.19 -8.57 -6.78
N VAL A 260 12.65 -7.87 -5.77
CA VAL A 260 12.26 -6.46 -5.92
C VAL A 260 13.49 -5.57 -5.96
N LEU A 261 13.55 -4.73 -6.98
CA LEU A 261 14.68 -3.82 -7.19
C LEU A 261 14.71 -2.68 -6.17
N PRO A 262 15.89 -2.37 -5.59
CA PRO A 262 16.05 -1.28 -4.63
C PRO A 262 15.97 0.13 -5.27
N ASN A 263 16.15 0.22 -6.58
CA ASN A 263 16.14 1.51 -7.29
C ASN A 263 14.71 2.05 -7.46
N PRO A 264 14.50 3.38 -7.44
CA PRO A 264 13.22 3.98 -7.75
C PRO A 264 12.69 3.55 -9.12
N ALA A 265 11.42 3.18 -9.18
CA ALA A 265 10.76 2.86 -10.43
C ALA A 265 10.15 4.12 -11.05
N ILE A 266 10.37 4.32 -12.35
CA ILE A 266 9.83 5.46 -13.08
C ILE A 266 8.42 5.12 -13.57
N PHE A 267 7.45 5.95 -13.22
CA PHE A 267 6.07 5.83 -13.69
C PHE A 267 5.96 6.43 -15.11
N ASP A 268 5.81 5.56 -16.10
CA ASP A 268 5.67 5.91 -17.51
C ASP A 268 4.22 5.70 -17.97
N THR A 269 3.49 6.81 -18.11
CA THR A 269 2.10 6.80 -18.59
C THR A 269 1.96 6.23 -20.00
N LYS A 270 2.97 6.44 -20.87
CA LYS A 270 2.93 5.89 -22.24
C LYS A 270 2.98 4.37 -22.23
N LYS A 271 3.84 3.80 -21.39
CA LYS A 271 3.91 2.35 -21.20
C LYS A 271 2.60 1.79 -20.64
N LEU A 272 2.00 2.45 -19.65
CA LEU A 272 0.69 2.05 -19.10
C LEU A 272 -0.40 2.07 -20.18
N LEU A 273 -0.47 3.14 -20.99
CA LEU A 273 -1.45 3.22 -22.08
C LEU A 273 -1.23 2.16 -23.16
N TRP A 274 0.01 1.87 -23.51
CA TRP A 274 0.34 0.78 -24.41
C TRP A 274 -0.11 -0.59 -23.87
N MET A 275 0.21 -0.88 -22.60
CA MET A 275 -0.25 -2.10 -21.93
C MET A 275 -1.77 -2.21 -21.90
N ASN A 276 -2.47 -1.13 -21.55
CA ASN A 276 -3.93 -1.09 -21.55
C ASN A 276 -4.48 -1.43 -22.94
N GLY A 277 -3.86 -0.90 -24.00
CA GLY A 277 -4.23 -1.25 -25.37
C GLY A 277 -4.01 -2.73 -25.72
N GLN A 278 -3.03 -3.43 -25.12
CA GLN A 278 -2.87 -4.89 -25.31
C GLN A 278 -4.05 -5.63 -24.66
N TYR A 279 -4.36 -5.33 -23.38
CA TYR A 279 -5.48 -5.96 -22.67
C TYR A 279 -6.83 -5.70 -23.35
N ILE A 280 -7.10 -4.49 -23.85
CA ILE A 280 -8.34 -4.17 -24.57
C ILE A 280 -8.50 -5.04 -25.83
N ARG A 281 -7.40 -5.35 -26.54
CA ARG A 281 -7.46 -6.20 -27.75
C ARG A 281 -7.78 -7.68 -27.45
N GLU A 282 -7.49 -8.13 -26.22
CA GLU A 282 -7.74 -9.50 -25.78
C GLU A 282 -9.17 -9.69 -25.25
N ILE A 283 -9.89 -8.58 -24.96
CA ILE A 283 -11.28 -8.65 -24.51
C ILE A 283 -12.18 -9.11 -25.67
N VAL A 284 -12.98 -10.13 -25.40
CA VAL A 284 -14.01 -10.57 -26.35
C VAL A 284 -15.05 -9.46 -26.55
N LYS A 285 -15.60 -9.34 -27.76
CA LYS A 285 -16.50 -8.24 -28.14
C LYS A 285 -17.64 -7.99 -27.14
N ASP A 286 -18.27 -9.08 -26.66
CA ASP A 286 -19.41 -8.98 -25.74
C ASP A 286 -19.01 -8.42 -24.35
N ASP A 287 -17.82 -8.77 -23.87
CA ASP A 287 -17.26 -8.22 -22.62
C ASP A 287 -16.86 -6.75 -22.79
N PHE A 288 -16.34 -6.38 -23.97
CA PHE A 288 -16.00 -4.99 -24.29
C PHE A 288 -17.23 -4.10 -24.32
N GLU A 289 -18.34 -4.55 -24.93
CA GLU A 289 -19.60 -3.81 -24.97
C GLU A 289 -20.14 -3.58 -23.55
N THR A 290 -20.08 -4.56 -22.68
CA THR A 290 -20.51 -4.45 -21.26
C THR A 290 -19.67 -3.42 -20.50
N LEU A 291 -18.35 -3.51 -20.57
CA LEU A 291 -17.43 -2.57 -19.91
C LEU A 291 -17.57 -1.15 -20.44
N PHE A 292 -17.82 -1.01 -21.73
CA PHE A 292 -18.01 0.27 -22.38
C PHE A 292 -19.35 0.92 -22.01
N VAL A 293 -20.42 0.13 -21.92
CA VAL A 293 -21.75 0.61 -21.47
C VAL A 293 -21.66 1.10 -20.02
N GLU A 294 -21.09 0.32 -19.11
CA GLU A 294 -20.92 0.73 -17.70
C GLU A 294 -20.13 2.05 -17.54
N SER A 295 -19.14 2.29 -18.42
CA SER A 295 -18.33 3.52 -18.37
C SER A 295 -19.05 4.75 -18.95
N ILE A 296 -20.06 4.55 -19.82
CA ILE A 296 -20.71 5.61 -20.59
C ILE A 296 -22.17 5.87 -20.14
N GLU A 297 -22.81 4.97 -19.39
CA GLU A 297 -24.23 5.10 -18.99
C GLU A 297 -24.61 6.44 -18.32
N ASN A 298 -23.62 7.19 -17.85
CA ASN A 298 -23.86 8.51 -17.25
C ASN A 298 -23.58 9.71 -18.17
N SER A 299 -23.15 9.54 -19.41
CA SER A 299 -22.65 10.67 -20.22
C SER A 299 -23.11 10.75 -21.68
N ILE A 300 -23.64 9.71 -22.30
CA ILE A 300 -23.94 9.71 -23.73
C ILE A 300 -25.24 8.95 -24.02
N SER A 301 -26.10 9.50 -24.92
CA SER A 301 -27.29 8.78 -25.36
C SER A 301 -26.93 7.49 -26.12
N ARG A 302 -27.78 6.47 -26.01
CA ARG A 302 -27.58 5.14 -26.60
C ARG A 302 -27.30 5.21 -28.14
N GLU A 303 -27.88 6.16 -28.83
CA GLU A 303 -27.65 6.39 -30.27
C GLU A 303 -26.22 6.85 -30.58
N LEU A 304 -25.63 7.69 -29.73
CA LEU A 304 -24.23 8.11 -29.85
C LEU A 304 -23.28 6.95 -29.50
N PHE A 305 -23.66 6.11 -28.55
CA PHE A 305 -22.93 4.91 -28.18
C PHE A 305 -22.84 3.90 -29.33
N GLU A 306 -23.95 3.59 -29.99
CA GLU A 306 -23.96 2.67 -31.14
C GLU A 306 -23.11 3.20 -32.31
N ALA A 307 -23.12 4.51 -32.56
CA ALA A 307 -22.29 5.15 -33.59
C ALA A 307 -20.79 5.08 -33.23
N VAL A 308 -20.41 5.29 -31.96
CA VAL A 308 -19.01 5.26 -31.50
C VAL A 308 -18.49 3.83 -31.46
N SER A 309 -19.29 2.86 -30.99
CA SER A 309 -18.93 1.44 -30.97
C SER A 309 -18.67 0.92 -32.39
N TYR A 310 -19.50 1.28 -33.35
CA TYR A 310 -19.32 0.88 -34.73
C TYR A 310 -18.03 1.43 -35.33
N THR A 311 -17.67 2.67 -35.06
CA THR A 311 -16.43 3.30 -35.55
C THR A 311 -15.18 2.73 -34.86
N HIS A 312 -15.20 2.44 -33.56
CA HIS A 312 -14.08 1.85 -32.86
C HIS A 312 -13.85 0.37 -33.17
N LEU A 313 -14.88 -0.39 -33.44
CA LEU A 313 -14.77 -1.80 -33.84
C LEU A 313 -14.29 -1.97 -35.29
N THR A 314 -14.47 -0.94 -36.14
CA THR A 314 -14.05 -0.97 -37.56
C THR A 314 -12.71 -0.29 -37.83
N LEU A 315 -12.27 0.64 -36.98
CA LEU A 315 -10.99 1.35 -37.12
C LEU A 315 -9.74 0.47 -37.08
N PRO A 316 -9.63 -0.57 -36.24
CA PRO A 316 -8.46 -1.46 -36.27
C PRO A 316 -8.29 -2.21 -37.59
N THR A 317 -9.38 -2.41 -38.35
CA THR A 317 -9.32 -3.11 -39.66
C THR A 317 -8.87 -2.18 -40.81
N ILE A 318 -8.95 -0.87 -40.63
CA ILE A 318 -8.58 0.12 -41.67
C ILE A 318 -7.12 0.58 -41.53
N LEU A 319 -6.52 0.43 -40.36
CA LEU A 319 -5.12 0.83 -40.11
C LEU A 319 -4.12 -0.31 -40.33
N LEU A 320 -4.55 -1.45 -40.85
CA LEU A 320 -3.72 -2.63 -41.24
C LEU A 320 -3.65 -2.83 -42.77
N VAL A 321 -3.96 -1.81 -43.58
CA VAL A 321 -3.71 -1.84 -45.03
C VAL A 321 -2.69 -0.78 -45.41
#